data_c5c8d36fe1e4e168a03d809acd4be786
#
_entry.id   c5c8d36fe1e4e168a03d809acd4be786
#
_cell.length_a   1.000
_cell.length_b   1.000
_cell.length_c   1.000
_cell.angle_alpha   90.00
_cell.angle_beta   90.00
_cell.angle_gamma   90.00
#
_symmetry.space_group_name_H-M   'P 1'
#
loop_
_entity.id
_entity.type
_entity.pdbx_description
1 polymer ?
#
loop_
_entity_poly.entity_id
_entity_poly.type
_entity_poly.pdbx_seq_one_letter_code
_entity_poly.pdbx_strand_id
1 'polypeptide(L)'
;MKYRYDILKMIASEQPIGRRVLAQKFGTTERILRKDIEGLRDQRLVQFTAKGIMLTDIGRETLIFFQHNIDMIVNMTAYSDQIKSQYDISGCYVVQGDVDQDYAIDEEMSRLMGQRLLGEMSDGDIITVTGGTTMASIAKYLEPTPLNVTFVPARGGLGEDMSMQANSIVAKMAEKTNSQHEVLYVPDEVSEEGYNALTSERRVQNVLNKIQNANIVIHGIGQAKVMASRRQSDDDIYQLLDDHQAVGEAFGYYFNMDGEVVHRIRTIGLKLSLIHISEP
;
A
#
# COMPACT_ATOMS: atom_id res chain seq x y z
N MET A 1 16.41 -14.50 -3.99
CA MET A 1 15.42 -15.48 -4.48
C MET A 1 15.74 -15.91 -5.91
N LYS A 2 15.87 -14.99 -6.88
CA LYS A 2 16.17 -15.27 -8.31
C LYS A 2 17.35 -16.24 -8.52
N TYR A 3 18.49 -16.03 -7.85
CA TYR A 3 19.67 -16.88 -8.01
C TYR A 3 19.44 -18.37 -7.67
N ARG A 4 18.71 -18.67 -6.60
CA ARG A 4 18.35 -20.06 -6.25
C ARG A 4 17.36 -20.68 -7.23
N TYR A 5 16.46 -19.89 -7.79
CA TYR A 5 15.58 -20.32 -8.86
C TYR A 5 16.39 -20.69 -10.12
N ASP A 6 17.36 -19.88 -10.52
CA ASP A 6 18.23 -20.16 -11.68
C ASP A 6 19.02 -21.46 -11.46
N ILE A 7 19.49 -21.73 -10.22
CA ILE A 7 20.14 -23.00 -9.87
C ILE A 7 19.19 -24.18 -10.07
N LEU A 8 17.96 -24.10 -9.55
CA LEU A 8 16.97 -25.17 -9.73
C LEU A 8 16.64 -25.40 -11.21
N LYS A 9 16.47 -24.33 -11.99
CA LYS A 9 16.22 -24.40 -13.44
C LYS A 9 17.37 -25.07 -14.18
N MET A 10 18.62 -24.74 -13.85
CA MET A 10 19.79 -25.38 -14.45
C MET A 10 19.90 -26.87 -14.10
N ILE A 11 19.63 -27.21 -12.81
CA ILE A 11 19.59 -28.62 -12.41
C ILE A 11 18.48 -29.36 -13.15
N ALA A 12 17.31 -28.79 -13.31
CA ALA A 12 16.19 -29.40 -14.04
C ALA A 12 16.54 -29.74 -15.49
N SER A 13 17.25 -28.85 -16.17
CA SER A 13 17.61 -29.03 -17.58
C SER A 13 18.74 -30.02 -17.81
N GLU A 14 19.63 -30.23 -16.84
CA GLU A 14 20.87 -30.99 -17.05
C GLU A 14 21.11 -32.13 -16.05
N GLN A 15 20.11 -32.45 -15.21
CA GLN A 15 20.24 -33.48 -14.22
C GLN A 15 20.42 -34.90 -14.81
N PRO A 16 21.30 -35.71 -14.20
CA PRO A 16 22.10 -35.44 -13.02
C PRO A 16 23.34 -34.58 -13.34
N ILE A 17 23.54 -33.45 -12.61
CA ILE A 17 24.63 -32.52 -12.85
C ILE A 17 25.66 -32.49 -11.69
N GLY A 18 26.95 -32.52 -12.01
CA GLY A 18 28.04 -32.40 -11.03
C GLY A 18 28.20 -30.96 -10.51
N ARG A 19 28.62 -30.81 -9.24
CA ARG A 19 28.83 -29.48 -8.60
C ARG A 19 29.81 -28.61 -9.36
N ARG A 20 30.91 -29.15 -9.90
CA ARG A 20 31.89 -28.42 -10.70
C ARG A 20 31.30 -27.87 -11.99
N VAL A 21 30.53 -28.71 -12.68
CA VAL A 21 29.89 -28.33 -13.94
C VAL A 21 28.87 -27.21 -13.68
N LEU A 22 28.07 -27.37 -12.61
CA LEU A 22 27.10 -26.37 -12.22
C LEU A 22 27.77 -25.03 -11.85
N ALA A 23 28.87 -25.06 -11.07
CA ALA A 23 29.62 -23.88 -10.71
C ALA A 23 30.22 -23.16 -11.96
N GLN A 24 30.76 -23.93 -12.89
CA GLN A 24 31.31 -23.40 -14.14
C GLN A 24 30.24 -22.67 -14.98
N LYS A 25 29.03 -23.25 -15.06
CA LYS A 25 27.92 -22.64 -15.80
C LYS A 25 27.41 -21.31 -15.18
N PHE A 26 27.55 -21.19 -13.86
CA PHE A 26 27.23 -19.95 -13.14
C PHE A 26 28.41 -18.96 -13.07
N GLY A 27 29.54 -19.24 -13.70
CA GLY A 27 30.72 -18.37 -13.66
C GLY A 27 31.26 -18.15 -12.25
N THR A 28 31.08 -19.16 -11.36
CA THR A 28 31.44 -19.09 -9.95
C THR A 28 32.28 -20.29 -9.51
N THR A 29 32.72 -20.31 -8.27
CA THR A 29 33.47 -21.45 -7.71
C THR A 29 32.53 -22.43 -7.00
N GLU A 30 32.93 -23.72 -6.97
CA GLU A 30 32.20 -24.77 -6.23
C GLU A 30 32.01 -24.38 -4.75
N ARG A 31 32.98 -23.69 -4.16
CA ARG A 31 32.93 -23.23 -2.75
C ARG A 31 31.79 -22.22 -2.52
N ILE A 32 31.61 -21.27 -3.44
CA ILE A 32 30.56 -20.24 -3.34
C ILE A 32 29.19 -20.87 -3.55
N LEU A 33 29.04 -21.69 -4.59
CA LEU A 33 27.78 -22.34 -4.94
C LEU A 33 27.32 -23.37 -3.89
N ARG A 34 28.27 -23.95 -3.13
CA ARG A 34 28.02 -25.02 -2.15
C ARG A 34 26.95 -24.65 -1.12
N LYS A 35 27.03 -23.43 -0.57
CA LYS A 35 26.09 -22.95 0.44
C LYS A 35 24.65 -22.92 -0.08
N ASP A 36 24.45 -22.51 -1.32
CA ASP A 36 23.12 -22.45 -1.92
C ASP A 36 22.58 -23.84 -2.24
N ILE A 37 23.42 -24.75 -2.77
CA ILE A 37 23.04 -26.14 -3.04
C ILE A 37 22.71 -26.88 -1.74
N GLU A 38 23.49 -26.71 -0.69
CA GLU A 38 23.22 -27.29 0.64
C GLU A 38 21.89 -26.73 1.19
N GLY A 39 21.62 -25.43 1.06
CA GLY A 39 20.34 -24.82 1.45
C GLY A 39 19.16 -25.38 0.66
N LEU A 40 19.32 -25.64 -0.64
CA LEU A 40 18.29 -26.26 -1.47
C LEU A 40 18.06 -27.74 -1.07
N ARG A 41 19.12 -28.48 -0.72
CA ARG A 41 19.01 -29.85 -0.18
C ARG A 41 18.29 -29.88 1.17
N ASP A 42 18.63 -28.97 2.07
CA ASP A 42 18.01 -28.89 3.40
C ASP A 42 16.52 -28.57 3.32
N GLN A 43 16.12 -27.82 2.29
CA GLN A 43 14.72 -27.58 1.91
C GLN A 43 14.09 -28.74 1.13
N ARG A 44 14.80 -29.83 0.91
CA ARG A 44 14.35 -31.03 0.16
C ARG A 44 14.02 -30.76 -1.31
N LEU A 45 14.56 -29.69 -1.90
CA LEU A 45 14.33 -29.33 -3.30
C LEU A 45 15.27 -30.09 -4.26
N VAL A 46 16.45 -30.44 -3.77
CA VAL A 46 17.43 -31.22 -4.53
C VAL A 46 17.94 -32.41 -3.69
N GLN A 47 18.39 -33.46 -4.39
CA GLN A 47 19.03 -34.63 -3.80
C GLN A 47 20.38 -34.89 -4.46
N PHE A 48 21.32 -35.47 -3.67
CA PHE A 48 22.61 -35.89 -4.17
C PHE A 48 22.59 -37.37 -4.48
N THR A 49 22.97 -37.73 -5.68
CA THR A 49 23.10 -39.11 -6.12
C THR A 49 24.57 -39.41 -6.47
N ALA A 50 24.90 -40.69 -6.68
CA ALA A 50 26.22 -41.10 -7.17
C ALA A 50 26.59 -40.48 -8.53
N LYS A 51 25.58 -40.09 -9.34
CA LYS A 51 25.75 -39.49 -10.68
C LYS A 51 25.76 -37.96 -10.66
N GLY A 52 25.33 -37.33 -9.57
CA GLY A 52 25.23 -35.86 -9.47
C GLY A 52 24.02 -35.39 -8.70
N ILE A 53 23.72 -34.10 -8.83
CA ILE A 53 22.59 -33.44 -8.22
C ILE A 53 21.36 -33.58 -9.12
N MET A 54 20.23 -33.87 -8.51
CA MET A 54 18.92 -33.99 -9.19
C MET A 54 17.85 -33.25 -8.37
N LEU A 55 16.80 -32.79 -9.04
CA LEU A 55 15.59 -32.32 -8.35
C LEU A 55 14.86 -33.49 -7.67
N THR A 56 14.29 -33.20 -6.52
CA THR A 56 13.26 -34.06 -5.91
C THR A 56 11.89 -33.80 -6.57
N ASP A 57 10.85 -34.53 -6.20
CA ASP A 57 9.49 -34.25 -6.66
C ASP A 57 9.03 -32.87 -6.14
N ILE A 58 9.30 -32.57 -4.85
CA ILE A 58 9.04 -31.25 -4.26
C ILE A 58 9.82 -30.17 -5.03
N GLY A 59 11.07 -30.42 -5.40
CA GLY A 59 11.87 -29.48 -6.19
C GLY A 59 11.30 -29.21 -7.56
N ARG A 60 10.73 -30.24 -8.24
CA ARG A 60 10.04 -30.08 -9.54
C ARG A 60 8.77 -29.26 -9.40
N GLU A 61 7.93 -29.58 -8.44
CA GLU A 61 6.69 -28.83 -8.15
C GLU A 61 6.99 -27.39 -7.80
N THR A 62 7.99 -27.15 -6.94
CA THR A 62 8.46 -25.82 -6.59
C THR A 62 8.98 -25.04 -7.80
N LEU A 63 9.73 -25.68 -8.68
CA LEU A 63 10.23 -25.04 -9.90
C LEU A 63 9.09 -24.64 -10.83
N ILE A 64 8.10 -25.54 -11.03
CA ILE A 64 6.89 -25.24 -11.83
C ILE A 64 6.12 -24.08 -11.24
N PHE A 65 5.91 -24.06 -9.92
CA PHE A 65 5.27 -22.97 -9.23
C PHE A 65 6.02 -21.64 -9.45
N PHE A 66 7.34 -21.63 -9.32
CA PHE A 66 8.15 -20.45 -9.57
C PHE A 66 8.16 -20.04 -11.04
N GLN A 67 8.18 -20.97 -11.99
CA GLN A 67 8.09 -20.67 -13.42
C GLN A 67 6.80 -19.92 -13.77
N HIS A 68 5.67 -20.33 -13.20
CA HIS A 68 4.39 -19.64 -13.40
C HIS A 68 4.33 -18.25 -12.74
N ASN A 69 5.03 -18.08 -11.63
CA ASN A 69 4.92 -16.85 -10.83
C ASN A 69 6.08 -15.87 -11.05
N ILE A 70 7.22 -16.31 -11.62
CA ILE A 70 8.39 -15.43 -11.76
C ILE A 70 8.18 -14.35 -12.82
N ASP A 71 7.51 -14.67 -13.92
CA ASP A 71 7.17 -13.69 -14.94
C ASP A 71 6.21 -12.64 -14.38
N MET A 72 5.35 -13.06 -13.51
CA MET A 72 4.42 -12.26 -12.75
C MET A 72 5.13 -11.30 -11.78
N ILE A 73 6.07 -11.81 -10.96
CA ILE A 73 6.88 -11.01 -10.04
C ILE A 73 7.78 -10.01 -10.80
N VAL A 74 8.37 -10.44 -11.90
CA VAL A 74 9.19 -9.57 -12.76
C VAL A 74 8.36 -8.46 -13.39
N ASN A 75 7.14 -8.77 -13.85
CA ASN A 75 6.23 -7.78 -14.40
C ASN A 75 5.79 -6.75 -13.35
N MET A 76 5.45 -7.18 -12.12
CA MET A 76 5.09 -6.24 -11.03
C MET A 76 6.24 -5.28 -10.70
N THR A 77 7.46 -5.78 -10.65
CA THR A 77 8.65 -4.92 -10.45
C THR A 77 8.82 -3.94 -11.61
N ALA A 78 8.66 -4.39 -12.86
CA ALA A 78 8.75 -3.54 -14.04
C ALA A 78 7.68 -2.44 -14.04
N TYR A 79 6.43 -2.77 -13.68
CA TYR A 79 5.36 -1.77 -13.53
C TYR A 79 5.67 -0.76 -12.40
N SER A 80 6.15 -1.24 -11.26
CA SER A 80 6.57 -0.37 -10.15
C SER A 80 7.66 0.62 -10.60
N ASP A 81 8.68 0.16 -11.31
CA ASP A 81 9.78 1.00 -11.81
C ASP A 81 9.31 1.97 -12.89
N GLN A 82 8.41 1.54 -13.77
CA GLN A 82 7.82 2.40 -14.80
C GLN A 82 7.02 3.54 -14.18
N ILE A 83 6.13 3.25 -13.22
CA ILE A 83 5.32 4.25 -12.51
C ILE A 83 6.22 5.22 -11.75
N LYS A 84 7.22 4.70 -11.01
CA LYS A 84 8.19 5.56 -10.31
C LYS A 84 8.88 6.55 -11.25
N SER A 85 9.34 6.06 -12.39
CA SER A 85 10.06 6.88 -13.38
C SER A 85 9.15 7.90 -14.04
N GLN A 86 7.90 7.53 -14.32
CA GLN A 86 6.94 8.39 -15.01
C GLN A 86 6.46 9.55 -14.13
N TYR A 87 6.27 9.30 -12.83
CA TYR A 87 5.66 10.27 -11.90
C TYR A 87 6.64 10.85 -10.89
N ASP A 88 7.94 10.57 -11.03
CA ASP A 88 9.02 11.05 -10.14
C ASP A 88 8.70 10.83 -8.64
N ILE A 89 8.15 9.65 -8.31
CA ILE A 89 7.83 9.26 -6.94
C ILE A 89 8.93 8.37 -6.35
N SER A 90 9.18 8.53 -5.04
CA SER A 90 10.26 7.81 -4.34
C SER A 90 10.03 6.30 -4.24
N GLY A 91 8.78 5.85 -4.22
CA GLY A 91 8.41 4.43 -4.12
C GLY A 91 7.11 4.10 -4.84
N CYS A 92 7.04 2.92 -5.44
CA CYS A 92 5.83 2.33 -5.98
C CYS A 92 5.82 0.83 -5.68
N TYR A 93 4.71 0.30 -5.26
CA TYR A 93 4.51 -1.11 -4.94
C TYR A 93 3.25 -1.60 -5.65
N VAL A 94 3.42 -2.51 -6.58
CA VAL A 94 2.30 -3.10 -7.34
C VAL A 94 2.01 -4.48 -6.78
N VAL A 95 0.75 -4.70 -6.38
CA VAL A 95 0.21 -6.01 -5.98
C VAL A 95 -0.65 -6.52 -7.12
N GLN A 96 -0.52 -7.80 -7.46
CA GLN A 96 -1.29 -8.39 -8.54
C GLN A 96 -2.68 -8.78 -8.08
N GLY A 97 -3.67 -8.43 -8.87
CA GLY A 97 -5.06 -8.83 -8.71
C GLY A 97 -6.01 -7.66 -8.81
N ASP A 98 -7.27 -7.93 -8.49
CA ASP A 98 -8.35 -6.98 -8.50
C ASP A 98 -9.01 -6.98 -7.11
N VAL A 99 -8.89 -5.88 -6.39
CA VAL A 99 -9.40 -5.74 -5.02
C VAL A 99 -10.93 -5.80 -4.94
N ASP A 100 -11.62 -5.51 -6.04
CA ASP A 100 -13.09 -5.58 -6.10
C ASP A 100 -13.58 -7.03 -6.25
N GLN A 101 -12.71 -7.96 -6.66
CA GLN A 101 -13.04 -9.36 -6.88
C GLN A 101 -12.45 -10.30 -5.83
N ASP A 102 -11.32 -9.95 -5.23
CA ASP A 102 -10.63 -10.82 -4.27
C ASP A 102 -10.17 -10.04 -3.04
N TYR A 103 -10.78 -10.34 -1.91
CA TYR A 103 -10.43 -9.75 -0.61
C TYR A 103 -8.97 -10.03 -0.19
N ALA A 104 -8.37 -11.14 -0.63
CA ALA A 104 -6.97 -11.44 -0.33
C ALA A 104 -5.99 -10.40 -0.89
N ILE A 105 -6.36 -9.73 -1.98
CA ILE A 105 -5.57 -8.65 -2.58
C ILE A 105 -5.56 -7.40 -1.68
N ASP A 106 -6.73 -7.04 -1.13
CA ASP A 106 -6.80 -5.93 -0.15
C ASP A 106 -5.97 -6.24 1.10
N GLU A 107 -5.99 -7.48 1.58
CA GLU A 107 -5.17 -7.90 2.73
C GLU A 107 -3.66 -7.81 2.42
N GLU A 108 -3.23 -8.26 1.24
CA GLU A 108 -1.82 -8.18 0.84
C GLU A 108 -1.33 -6.75 0.67
N MET A 109 -2.11 -5.90 -0.01
CA MET A 109 -1.86 -4.46 -0.11
C MET A 109 -1.76 -3.81 1.26
N SER A 110 -2.72 -4.10 2.13
CA SER A 110 -2.79 -3.51 3.47
C SER A 110 -1.63 -3.95 4.35
N ARG A 111 -1.21 -5.21 4.27
CA ARG A 111 -0.03 -5.73 4.96
C ARG A 111 1.25 -5.06 4.49
N LEU A 112 1.42 -4.93 3.17
CA LEU A 112 2.57 -4.26 2.57
C LEU A 112 2.65 -2.79 3.00
N MET A 113 1.52 -2.08 2.94
CA MET A 113 1.42 -0.68 3.37
C MET A 113 1.69 -0.51 4.87
N GLY A 114 1.17 -1.41 5.73
CA GLY A 114 1.44 -1.38 7.17
C GLY A 114 2.93 -1.52 7.48
N GLN A 115 3.61 -2.47 6.84
CA GLN A 115 5.06 -2.65 6.97
C GLN A 115 5.85 -1.43 6.46
N ARG A 116 5.40 -0.86 5.35
CA ARG A 116 6.05 0.33 4.77
C ARG A 116 5.89 1.54 5.67
N LEU A 117 4.70 1.76 6.21
CA LEU A 117 4.43 2.85 7.14
C LEU A 117 5.35 2.76 8.37
N LEU A 118 5.45 1.59 8.99
CA LEU A 118 6.37 1.37 10.14
C LEU A 118 7.83 1.72 9.79
N GLY A 119 8.26 1.44 8.57
CA GLY A 119 9.62 1.74 8.09
C GLY A 119 9.87 3.22 7.77
N GLU A 120 8.83 4.00 7.52
CA GLU A 120 8.93 5.44 7.21
C GLU A 120 8.75 6.35 8.44
N MET A 121 8.18 5.80 9.53
CA MET A 121 7.96 6.56 10.76
C MET A 121 9.27 6.96 11.44
N SER A 122 9.30 8.16 11.98
CA SER A 122 10.36 8.69 12.85
C SER A 122 9.79 9.16 14.18
N ASP A 123 10.64 9.27 15.19
CA ASP A 123 10.22 9.73 16.52
C ASP A 123 9.71 11.18 16.46
N GLY A 124 8.55 11.43 17.02
CA GLY A 124 7.89 12.73 17.00
C GLY A 124 6.99 12.99 15.78
N ASP A 125 6.88 12.05 14.83
CA ASP A 125 6.06 12.25 13.64
C ASP A 125 4.57 12.40 13.95
N ILE A 126 3.94 13.29 13.18
CA ILE A 126 2.49 13.42 13.08
C ILE A 126 2.05 12.75 11.78
N ILE A 127 1.16 11.76 11.90
CA ILE A 127 0.69 10.95 10.80
C ILE A 127 -0.79 11.19 10.58
N THR A 128 -1.14 11.77 9.45
CA THR A 128 -2.52 12.08 9.09
C THR A 128 -3.12 10.97 8.24
N VAL A 129 -4.32 10.50 8.61
CA VAL A 129 -4.96 9.32 8.01
C VAL A 129 -6.38 9.65 7.59
N THR A 130 -6.76 9.28 6.35
CA THR A 130 -8.16 9.37 5.89
C THR A 130 -8.99 8.20 6.41
N GLY A 131 -10.31 8.29 6.26
CA GLY A 131 -11.21 7.15 6.42
C GLY A 131 -11.13 6.18 5.23
N GLY A 132 -11.88 5.09 5.32
CA GLY A 132 -12.10 4.11 4.26
C GLY A 132 -11.67 2.69 4.62
N THR A 133 -12.15 1.74 3.82
CA THR A 133 -11.94 0.30 4.03
C THR A 133 -10.47 -0.08 4.03
N THR A 134 -9.71 0.39 3.06
CA THR A 134 -8.27 0.12 2.92
C THR A 134 -7.48 0.67 4.11
N MET A 135 -7.79 1.89 4.59
CA MET A 135 -7.14 2.46 5.78
C MET A 135 -7.45 1.64 7.03
N ALA A 136 -8.68 1.18 7.19
CA ALA A 136 -9.08 0.29 8.28
C ALA A 136 -8.36 -1.07 8.20
N SER A 137 -8.15 -1.60 7.00
CA SER A 137 -7.38 -2.83 6.78
C SER A 137 -5.90 -2.65 7.12
N ILE A 138 -5.26 -1.56 6.73
CA ILE A 138 -3.84 -1.26 7.07
C ILE A 138 -3.62 -1.28 8.58
N ALA A 139 -4.57 -0.72 9.36
CA ALA A 139 -4.48 -0.69 10.82
C ALA A 139 -4.35 -2.08 11.46
N LYS A 140 -4.82 -3.15 10.80
CA LYS A 140 -4.72 -4.53 11.29
C LYS A 140 -3.28 -5.05 11.29
N TYR A 141 -2.44 -4.55 10.38
CA TYR A 141 -1.08 -5.03 10.11
C TYR A 141 0.02 -4.16 10.72
N LEU A 142 -0.36 -3.16 11.51
CA LEU A 142 0.60 -2.39 12.31
C LEU A 142 1.01 -3.18 13.55
N GLU A 143 2.26 -3.00 13.95
CA GLU A 143 2.88 -3.64 15.11
C GLU A 143 3.38 -2.57 16.08
N PRO A 144 3.58 -2.90 17.38
CA PRO A 144 4.13 -1.98 18.36
C PRO A 144 5.47 -1.41 17.92
N THR A 145 5.65 -0.11 18.10
CA THR A 145 6.90 0.60 17.83
C THR A 145 7.38 1.33 19.09
N PRO A 146 8.69 1.51 19.28
CA PRO A 146 9.22 2.35 20.36
C PRO A 146 9.12 3.84 20.06
N LEU A 147 8.68 4.22 18.85
CA LEU A 147 8.60 5.62 18.40
C LEU A 147 7.41 6.33 19.05
N ASN A 148 7.59 7.59 19.43
CA ASN A 148 6.53 8.44 19.96
C ASN A 148 5.87 9.20 18.79
N VAL A 149 4.91 8.59 18.11
CA VAL A 149 4.19 9.20 16.99
C VAL A 149 2.75 9.58 17.40
N THR A 150 2.12 10.46 16.62
CA THR A 150 0.73 10.87 16.84
C THR A 150 -0.08 10.68 15.57
N PHE A 151 -1.10 9.82 15.61
CA PHE A 151 -2.04 9.66 14.52
C PHE A 151 -3.16 10.68 14.61
N VAL A 152 -3.48 11.33 13.49
CA VAL A 152 -4.48 12.41 13.40
C VAL A 152 -5.42 12.12 12.23
N PRO A 153 -6.76 12.27 12.39
CA PRO A 153 -7.67 12.08 11.26
C PRO A 153 -7.49 13.21 10.24
N ALA A 154 -7.44 12.86 8.96
CA ALA A 154 -7.21 13.83 7.89
C ALA A 154 -8.38 14.80 7.70
N ARG A 155 -9.59 14.39 8.06
CA ARG A 155 -10.84 15.15 7.85
C ARG A 155 -11.94 14.66 8.76
N GLY A 156 -13.09 15.36 8.75
CA GLY A 156 -14.30 15.00 9.50
C GLY A 156 -14.89 13.65 9.11
N GLY A 157 -15.90 13.22 9.83
CA GLY A 157 -16.56 11.91 9.63
C GLY A 157 -17.69 11.95 8.62
N LEU A 158 -17.78 10.92 7.77
CA LEU A 158 -18.82 10.74 6.74
C LEU A 158 -20.18 10.22 7.30
N GLY A 159 -20.24 9.81 8.57
CA GLY A 159 -21.46 9.21 9.13
C GLY A 159 -21.68 7.75 8.72
N GLU A 160 -20.73 7.11 8.07
CA GLU A 160 -20.76 5.69 7.71
C GLU A 160 -20.45 4.77 8.91
N ASP A 161 -20.22 3.48 8.60
CA ASP A 161 -19.74 2.49 9.59
C ASP A 161 -18.57 3.06 10.40
N MET A 162 -18.74 3.03 11.72
CA MET A 162 -17.77 3.56 12.68
C MET A 162 -16.35 3.00 12.46
N SER A 163 -16.24 1.75 12.03
CA SER A 163 -14.95 1.10 11.81
C SER A 163 -14.15 1.68 10.64
N MET A 164 -14.82 2.37 9.71
CA MET A 164 -14.24 2.98 8.52
C MET A 164 -14.00 4.50 8.66
N GLN A 165 -14.42 5.08 9.79
CA GLN A 165 -14.20 6.50 10.04
C GLN A 165 -12.76 6.80 10.43
N ALA A 166 -12.22 7.92 9.97
CA ALA A 166 -10.85 8.33 10.24
C ALA A 166 -10.53 8.35 11.76
N ASN A 167 -11.46 8.84 12.59
CA ASN A 167 -11.30 8.85 14.06
C ASN A 167 -11.09 7.45 14.63
N SER A 168 -11.87 6.46 14.18
CA SER A 168 -11.75 5.07 14.65
C SER A 168 -10.46 4.41 14.14
N ILE A 169 -10.06 4.72 12.91
CA ILE A 169 -8.84 4.18 12.29
C ILE A 169 -7.61 4.70 13.01
N VAL A 170 -7.50 6.01 13.27
CA VAL A 170 -6.34 6.58 13.98
C VAL A 170 -6.24 6.05 15.42
N ALA A 171 -7.37 5.87 16.10
CA ALA A 171 -7.39 5.26 17.42
C ALA A 171 -6.88 3.80 17.38
N LYS A 172 -7.29 3.03 16.36
CA LYS A 172 -6.82 1.66 16.16
C LYS A 172 -5.35 1.57 15.77
N MET A 173 -4.87 2.46 14.91
CA MET A 173 -3.45 2.55 14.55
C MET A 173 -2.59 2.88 15.77
N ALA A 174 -3.01 3.85 16.57
CA ALA A 174 -2.33 4.22 17.81
C ALA A 174 -2.30 3.09 18.84
N GLU A 175 -3.43 2.37 19.03
CA GLU A 175 -3.48 1.17 19.89
C GLU A 175 -2.46 0.11 19.43
N LYS A 176 -2.41 -0.17 18.13
CA LYS A 176 -1.53 -1.19 17.55
C LYS A 176 -0.05 -0.84 17.67
N THR A 177 0.28 0.43 17.57
CA THR A 177 1.67 0.91 17.58
C THR A 177 2.14 1.38 18.96
N ASN A 178 1.29 1.32 20.00
CA ASN A 178 1.53 1.91 21.33
C ASN A 178 1.81 3.44 21.26
N SER A 179 1.09 4.14 20.38
CA SER A 179 1.30 5.55 20.07
C SER A 179 0.14 6.42 20.52
N GLN A 180 0.20 7.72 20.22
CA GLN A 180 -0.85 8.68 20.55
C GLN A 180 -1.79 8.89 19.34
N HIS A 181 -3.01 9.39 19.62
CA HIS A 181 -3.92 9.85 18.57
C HIS A 181 -4.71 11.08 19.02
N GLU A 182 -5.19 11.81 18.03
CA GLU A 182 -6.19 12.88 18.19
C GLU A 182 -7.49 12.48 17.51
N VAL A 183 -8.54 13.21 17.83
CA VAL A 183 -9.88 13.03 17.21
C VAL A 183 -10.41 14.38 16.71
N LEU A 184 -11.07 14.36 15.56
CA LEU A 184 -11.70 15.52 14.93
C LEU A 184 -13.21 15.28 14.82
N TYR A 185 -13.96 15.77 15.78
CA TYR A 185 -15.41 15.63 15.82
C TYR A 185 -16.12 16.73 15.04
N VAL A 186 -16.01 16.67 13.73
CA VAL A 186 -16.73 17.55 12.80
C VAL A 186 -17.30 16.69 11.65
N PRO A 187 -18.41 17.12 11.02
CA PRO A 187 -18.89 16.45 9.81
C PRO A 187 -17.86 16.54 8.69
N ASP A 188 -17.90 15.58 7.74
CA ASP A 188 -17.06 15.61 6.55
C ASP A 188 -17.44 16.78 5.64
N GLU A 189 -18.72 16.96 5.38
CA GLU A 189 -19.28 18.03 4.57
C GLU A 189 -19.97 19.09 5.43
N VAL A 190 -19.71 20.35 5.17
CA VAL A 190 -20.25 21.47 5.92
C VAL A 190 -20.62 22.66 5.03
N SER A 191 -21.63 23.44 5.44
CA SER A 191 -21.94 24.74 4.84
C SER A 191 -20.81 25.74 5.11
N GLU A 192 -20.85 26.89 4.47
CA GLU A 192 -19.87 27.96 4.70
C GLU A 192 -19.93 28.50 6.13
N GLU A 193 -21.12 28.72 6.63
CA GLU A 193 -21.37 29.15 8.01
C GLU A 193 -20.88 28.10 9.00
N GLY A 194 -21.20 26.81 8.76
CA GLY A 194 -20.74 25.69 9.56
C GLY A 194 -19.22 25.58 9.57
N TYR A 195 -18.58 25.74 8.41
CA TYR A 195 -17.12 25.76 8.30
C TYR A 195 -16.49 26.85 9.17
N ASN A 196 -16.98 28.11 9.05
CA ASN A 196 -16.46 29.23 9.81
C ASN A 196 -16.68 29.06 11.31
N ALA A 197 -17.87 28.59 11.73
CA ALA A 197 -18.18 28.34 13.12
C ALA A 197 -17.28 27.25 13.72
N LEU A 198 -17.21 26.08 13.09
CA LEU A 198 -16.44 24.94 13.60
C LEU A 198 -14.94 25.18 13.60
N THR A 199 -14.41 25.83 12.56
CA THR A 199 -12.96 26.12 12.49
C THR A 199 -12.52 27.23 13.44
N SER A 200 -13.45 28.03 14.00
CA SER A 200 -13.15 29.00 15.06
C SER A 200 -13.01 28.35 16.45
N GLU A 201 -13.51 27.12 16.64
CA GLU A 201 -13.43 26.41 17.90
C GLU A 201 -12.00 26.00 18.24
N ARG A 202 -11.54 26.32 19.45
CA ARG A 202 -10.14 26.09 19.89
C ARG A 202 -9.71 24.63 19.77
N ARG A 203 -10.60 23.67 20.09
CA ARG A 203 -10.27 22.24 19.98
C ARG A 203 -10.07 21.82 18.53
N VAL A 204 -10.91 22.30 17.63
CA VAL A 204 -10.81 22.04 16.19
C VAL A 204 -9.52 22.64 15.64
N GLN A 205 -9.21 23.90 15.99
CA GLN A 205 -7.97 24.58 15.59
C GLN A 205 -6.72 23.79 16.01
N ASN A 206 -6.68 23.25 17.23
CA ASN A 206 -5.54 22.46 17.70
C ASN A 206 -5.31 21.22 16.83
N VAL A 207 -6.37 20.51 16.44
CA VAL A 207 -6.25 19.34 15.56
C VAL A 207 -5.88 19.77 14.14
N LEU A 208 -6.48 20.83 13.60
CA LEU A 208 -6.13 21.37 12.29
C LEU A 208 -4.67 21.80 12.21
N ASN A 209 -4.12 22.39 13.27
CA ASN A 209 -2.69 22.73 13.34
C ASN A 209 -1.81 21.48 13.27
N LYS A 210 -2.21 20.37 13.92
CA LYS A 210 -1.48 19.10 13.79
C LYS A 210 -1.57 18.54 12.38
N ILE A 211 -2.76 18.56 11.75
CA ILE A 211 -2.96 18.14 10.37
C ILE A 211 -2.06 18.92 9.40
N GLN A 212 -1.96 20.25 9.59
CA GLN A 212 -1.12 21.11 8.74
C GLN A 212 0.38 20.87 8.90
N ASN A 213 0.80 20.36 10.06
CA ASN A 213 2.19 20.05 10.37
C ASN A 213 2.48 18.53 10.29
N ALA A 214 1.63 17.77 9.61
CA ALA A 214 1.83 16.34 9.45
C ALA A 214 3.09 16.04 8.63
N ASN A 215 3.88 15.08 9.12
CA ASN A 215 5.07 14.58 8.44
C ASN A 215 4.71 13.53 7.38
N ILE A 216 3.65 12.73 7.66
CA ILE A 216 3.18 11.67 6.79
C ILE A 216 1.67 11.82 6.60
N VAL A 217 1.22 11.68 5.36
CA VAL A 217 -0.20 11.59 5.00
C VAL A 217 -0.48 10.25 4.34
N ILE A 218 -1.47 9.52 4.88
CA ILE A 218 -1.91 8.25 4.31
C ILE A 218 -3.35 8.41 3.85
N HIS A 219 -3.59 8.11 2.59
CA HIS A 219 -4.92 8.20 2.01
C HIS A 219 -5.16 7.16 0.92
N GLY A 220 -6.43 6.90 0.63
CA GLY A 220 -6.86 6.16 -0.53
C GLY A 220 -7.31 7.10 -1.64
N ILE A 221 -7.44 6.55 -2.84
CA ILE A 221 -8.16 7.16 -3.97
C ILE A 221 -9.37 6.27 -4.22
N GLY A 222 -10.57 6.85 -4.12
CA GLY A 222 -11.83 6.14 -4.36
C GLY A 222 -12.36 6.38 -5.77
N GLN A 223 -13.22 5.49 -6.26
CA GLN A 223 -13.98 5.71 -7.50
C GLN A 223 -15.01 6.82 -7.26
N ALA A 224 -15.11 7.79 -8.18
CA ALA A 224 -15.94 8.98 -8.02
C ALA A 224 -17.40 8.65 -7.63
N LYS A 225 -18.08 7.78 -8.40
CA LYS A 225 -19.47 7.41 -8.14
C LYS A 225 -19.67 6.63 -6.82
N VAL A 226 -18.72 5.76 -6.48
CA VAL A 226 -18.75 5.03 -5.21
C VAL A 226 -18.64 5.99 -4.04
N MET A 227 -17.78 6.99 -4.14
CA MET A 227 -17.63 7.99 -3.07
C MET A 227 -18.82 8.95 -2.98
N ALA A 228 -19.43 9.33 -4.11
CA ALA A 228 -20.68 10.09 -4.12
C ALA A 228 -21.82 9.31 -3.46
N SER A 229 -21.93 8.00 -3.74
CA SER A 229 -22.94 7.13 -3.11
C SER A 229 -22.73 7.02 -1.60
N ARG A 230 -21.48 6.85 -1.13
CA ARG A 230 -21.17 6.79 0.31
C ARG A 230 -21.53 8.09 1.04
N ARG A 231 -21.42 9.22 0.37
CA ARG A 231 -21.81 10.54 0.91
C ARG A 231 -23.30 10.82 0.80
N GLN A 232 -24.06 9.93 0.16
CA GLN A 232 -25.48 10.16 -0.13
C GLN A 232 -25.68 11.50 -0.86
N SER A 233 -24.78 11.78 -1.83
CA SER A 233 -24.82 13.01 -2.61
C SER A 233 -26.13 13.12 -3.42
N ASP A 234 -26.58 14.34 -3.67
CA ASP A 234 -27.78 14.64 -4.44
C ASP A 234 -27.61 14.25 -5.93
N ASP A 235 -28.73 14.07 -6.63
CA ASP A 235 -28.75 13.68 -8.05
C ASP A 235 -27.98 14.67 -8.95
N ASP A 236 -28.01 15.95 -8.63
CA ASP A 236 -27.27 16.98 -9.34
C ASP A 236 -25.74 16.74 -9.33
N ILE A 237 -25.23 16.22 -8.22
CA ILE A 237 -23.80 15.85 -8.11
C ILE A 237 -23.49 14.65 -9.00
N TYR A 238 -24.37 13.63 -9.02
CA TYR A 238 -24.18 12.48 -9.91
C TYR A 238 -24.16 12.90 -11.38
N GLN A 239 -25.09 13.79 -11.77
CA GLN A 239 -25.13 14.31 -13.13
C GLN A 239 -23.86 15.11 -13.46
N LEU A 240 -23.41 15.97 -12.56
CA LEU A 240 -22.16 16.72 -12.72
C LEU A 240 -20.94 15.80 -12.91
N LEU A 241 -20.85 14.73 -12.09
CA LEU A 241 -19.76 13.75 -12.19
C LEU A 241 -19.79 12.99 -13.53
N ASP A 242 -20.99 12.69 -14.05
CA ASP A 242 -21.15 12.01 -15.34
C ASP A 242 -20.82 12.94 -16.51
N ASP A 243 -21.36 14.16 -16.52
CA ASP A 243 -21.14 15.15 -17.59
C ASP A 243 -19.66 15.49 -17.77
N HIS A 244 -18.90 15.53 -16.68
CA HIS A 244 -17.46 15.81 -16.68
C HIS A 244 -16.57 14.58 -16.55
N GLN A 245 -17.15 13.38 -16.69
CA GLN A 245 -16.42 12.10 -16.69
C GLN A 245 -15.48 11.92 -15.47
N ALA A 246 -15.97 12.29 -14.27
CA ALA A 246 -15.21 12.10 -13.05
C ALA A 246 -14.94 10.62 -12.78
N VAL A 247 -13.68 10.26 -12.55
CA VAL A 247 -13.24 8.87 -12.34
C VAL A 247 -12.81 8.60 -10.91
N GLY A 248 -12.24 9.60 -10.24
CA GLY A 248 -11.66 9.42 -8.90
C GLY A 248 -12.07 10.50 -7.92
N GLU A 249 -11.88 10.18 -6.64
CA GLU A 249 -12.03 11.10 -5.52
C GLU A 249 -10.91 10.91 -4.51
N ALA A 250 -10.32 12.00 -4.06
CA ALA A 250 -9.44 12.06 -2.91
C ALA A 250 -9.63 13.38 -2.15
N PHE A 251 -9.66 13.36 -0.82
CA PHE A 251 -9.80 14.53 0.06
C PHE A 251 -11.00 15.45 -0.23
N GLY A 252 -12.09 14.91 -0.81
CA GLY A 252 -13.25 15.70 -1.21
C GLY A 252 -13.13 16.37 -2.57
N TYR A 253 -12.08 16.06 -3.33
CA TYR A 253 -11.93 16.51 -4.71
C TYR A 253 -12.25 15.36 -5.65
N TYR A 254 -13.23 15.58 -6.53
CA TYR A 254 -13.54 14.69 -7.64
C TYR A 254 -12.78 15.15 -8.87
N PHE A 255 -12.16 14.22 -9.58
CA PHE A 255 -11.32 14.52 -10.74
C PHE A 255 -11.58 13.55 -11.90
N ASN A 256 -11.35 14.03 -13.12
CA ASN A 256 -11.44 13.26 -14.35
C ASN A 256 -10.11 12.54 -14.69
N MET A 257 -10.05 11.86 -15.82
CA MET A 257 -8.85 11.15 -16.30
C MET A 257 -7.67 12.08 -16.61
N ASP A 258 -7.92 13.35 -16.88
CA ASP A 258 -6.88 14.36 -17.16
C ASP A 258 -6.36 15.01 -15.87
N GLY A 259 -6.91 14.61 -14.70
CA GLY A 259 -6.55 15.17 -13.40
C GLY A 259 -7.22 16.50 -13.08
N GLU A 260 -8.14 16.97 -13.92
CA GLU A 260 -8.89 18.21 -13.68
C GLU A 260 -9.93 17.99 -12.58
N VAL A 261 -10.03 18.96 -11.66
CA VAL A 261 -11.01 18.93 -10.57
C VAL A 261 -12.40 19.25 -11.13
N VAL A 262 -13.28 18.26 -11.10
CA VAL A 262 -14.68 18.38 -11.55
C VAL A 262 -15.56 18.97 -10.46
N HIS A 263 -15.39 18.53 -9.22
CA HIS A 263 -16.18 18.96 -8.07
C HIS A 263 -15.34 18.93 -6.80
N ARG A 264 -15.65 19.86 -5.89
CA ARG A 264 -15.00 19.94 -4.58
C ARG A 264 -16.03 20.07 -3.46
N ILE A 265 -15.96 19.16 -2.52
CA ILE A 265 -16.72 19.22 -1.28
C ILE A 265 -16.03 20.16 -0.28
N ARG A 266 -16.79 21.01 0.40
CA ARG A 266 -16.24 21.83 1.50
C ARG A 266 -16.09 20.96 2.75
N THR A 267 -14.86 20.62 3.08
CA THR A 267 -14.52 19.77 4.22
C THR A 267 -13.66 20.49 5.24
N ILE A 268 -13.73 20.04 6.50
CA ILE A 268 -12.82 20.50 7.57
C ILE A 268 -11.72 19.46 7.73
N GLY A 269 -10.47 19.84 7.48
CA GLY A 269 -9.30 18.97 7.56
C GLY A 269 -8.20 19.31 6.59
N LEU A 270 -7.47 18.30 6.13
CA LEU A 270 -6.38 18.45 5.18
C LEU A 270 -6.89 18.99 3.83
N LYS A 271 -6.17 19.95 3.28
CA LYS A 271 -6.44 20.51 1.96
C LYS A 271 -5.43 19.96 0.95
N LEU A 272 -5.88 19.68 -0.28
CA LEU A 272 -5.03 19.12 -1.34
C LEU A 272 -3.83 20.05 -1.66
N SER A 273 -3.99 21.36 -1.50
CA SER A 273 -2.91 22.35 -1.68
C SER A 273 -1.74 22.23 -0.69
N LEU A 274 -1.90 21.44 0.39
CA LEU A 274 -0.83 21.12 1.34
C LEU A 274 -0.09 19.84 0.99
N ILE A 275 -0.67 19.02 0.14
CA ILE A 275 0.00 17.88 -0.46
C ILE A 275 0.63 18.45 -1.72
N HIS A 276 1.95 18.62 -1.74
CA HIS A 276 2.67 19.04 -2.94
C HIS A 276 2.47 18.00 -4.05
N ILE A 277 1.35 18.11 -4.74
CA ILE A 277 1.30 17.67 -6.12
C ILE A 277 2.07 18.77 -6.82
N SER A 278 3.32 18.50 -7.17
CA SER A 278 4.09 19.38 -8.04
C SER A 278 3.20 19.68 -9.24
N GLU A 279 2.75 20.93 -9.35
CA GLU A 279 2.12 21.39 -10.56
C GLU A 279 3.11 21.19 -11.70
N PRO A 280 2.64 20.71 -12.87
CA PRO A 280 3.50 20.49 -14.02
C PRO A 280 4.16 21.78 -14.50
#